data_0e77318939363349e208e6afca0a4350
#
_entry.id   0e77318939363349e208e6afca0a4350
#
_cell.length_a   1.000
_cell.length_b   1.000
_cell.length_c   1.000
_cell.angle_alpha   90.00
_cell.angle_beta   90.00
_cell.angle_gamma   90.00
#
_symmetry.space_group_name_H-M   'P 1'
#
loop_
_entity.id
_entity.type
_entity.pdbx_description
1 polymer ?
#
loop_
_entity_poly.entity_id
_entity_poly.type
_entity_poly.pdbx_seq_one_letter_code
_entity_poly.pdbx_strand_id
1 'polypeptide(L)' 'MEKELQKIGHRIKLLRIENKISQKVLAKKLCISQTHLSNIENGRVGVTLLHLIKIKELFECPIEYFFEEKTLSENEAE' A
#
# COMPACT_ATOMS: atom_id res chain seq x y z
N MET A 1 -3.64 13.02 9.13
CA MET A 1 -3.78 12.71 7.72
C MET A 1 -2.50 12.19 7.11
N GLU A 2 -1.41 12.83 7.31
CA GLU A 2 -0.17 12.34 6.78
C GLU A 2 0.19 10.97 7.30
N LYS A 3 -0.10 10.70 8.57
CA LYS A 3 0.18 9.43 9.14
C LYS A 3 -0.57 8.32 8.42
N GLU A 4 -1.82 8.56 8.09
CA GLU A 4 -2.63 7.57 7.38
C GLU A 4 -2.11 7.34 5.98
N LEU A 5 -1.69 8.40 5.29
CA LEU A 5 -1.14 8.24 3.96
C LEU A 5 0.13 7.43 4.00
N GLN A 6 0.98 7.69 4.99
CA GLN A 6 2.23 6.97 5.11
C GLN A 6 1.98 5.50 5.44
N LYS A 7 1.02 5.24 6.30
CA LYS A 7 0.70 3.88 6.69
C LYS A 7 0.21 3.07 5.49
N ILE A 8 -0.75 3.63 4.75
CA ILE A 8 -1.30 2.93 3.61
C ILE A 8 -0.22 2.74 2.55
N GLY A 9 0.55 3.77 2.26
CA GLY A 9 1.61 3.67 1.27
C GLY A 9 2.65 2.64 1.65
N HIS A 10 3.00 2.58 2.93
CA HIS A 10 3.97 1.61 3.41
C HIS A 10 3.45 0.19 3.25
N ARG A 11 2.17 -0.02 3.52
CA ARG A 11 1.57 -1.35 3.34
C ARG A 11 1.60 -1.77 1.88
N ILE A 12 1.33 -0.83 0.97
CA ILE A 12 1.39 -1.12 -0.44
C ILE A 12 2.80 -1.53 -0.83
N LYS A 13 3.79 -0.79 -0.33
CA LYS A 13 5.18 -1.10 -0.61
C LYS A 13 5.56 -2.48 -0.10
N LEU A 14 5.14 -2.81 1.13
CA LEU A 14 5.45 -4.12 1.69
C LEU A 14 4.84 -5.25 0.88
N LEU A 15 3.58 -5.09 0.47
CA LEU A 15 2.95 -6.11 -0.36
C LEU A 15 3.70 -6.30 -1.66
N ARG A 16 4.11 -5.20 -2.27
CA ARG A 16 4.83 -5.25 -3.52
C ARG A 16 6.15 -6.00 -3.35
N ILE A 17 6.89 -5.65 -2.31
CA ILE A 17 8.19 -6.27 -2.07
C ILE A 17 8.04 -7.75 -1.72
N GLU A 18 7.07 -8.07 -0.88
CA GLU A 18 6.83 -9.45 -0.50
C GLU A 18 6.47 -10.32 -1.68
N ASN A 19 5.82 -9.74 -2.67
CA ASN A 19 5.44 -10.47 -3.87
C ASN A 19 6.47 -10.31 -4.98
N LYS A 20 7.60 -9.68 -4.67
CA LYS A 20 8.74 -9.56 -5.58
C LYS A 20 8.39 -8.88 -6.89
N ILE A 21 7.60 -7.83 -6.79
CA ILE A 21 7.18 -7.03 -7.94
C ILE A 21 7.83 -5.66 -7.84
N SER A 22 8.39 -5.17 -8.95
CA SER A 22 9.02 -3.86 -8.97
C SER A 22 7.96 -2.77 -8.99
N GLN A 23 8.38 -1.55 -8.59
CA GLN A 23 7.49 -0.39 -8.71
C GLN A 23 7.01 -0.22 -10.14
N LYS A 24 7.92 -0.41 -11.09
CA LYS A 24 7.59 -0.21 -12.48
C LYS A 24 6.47 -1.15 -12.92
N VAL A 25 6.55 -2.41 -12.51
CA VAL A 25 5.55 -3.39 -12.88
C VAL A 25 4.21 -3.08 -12.23
N LEU A 26 4.22 -2.75 -10.93
CA LEU A 26 2.97 -2.46 -10.26
C LEU A 26 2.33 -1.19 -10.82
N ALA A 27 3.13 -0.16 -11.08
CA ALA A 27 2.60 1.06 -11.65
C ALA A 27 1.91 0.78 -12.98
N LYS A 28 2.53 -0.07 -13.79
CA LYS A 28 1.93 -0.41 -15.07
C LYS A 28 0.60 -1.12 -14.89
N LYS A 29 0.53 -2.03 -13.93
CA LYS A 29 -0.73 -2.73 -13.67
C LYS A 29 -1.82 -1.78 -13.18
N LEU A 30 -1.45 -0.70 -12.53
CA LEU A 30 -2.40 0.28 -12.04
C LEU A 30 -2.65 1.42 -13.03
N CYS A 31 -1.95 1.40 -14.15
CA CYS A 31 -2.05 2.43 -15.18
C CYS A 31 -1.66 3.81 -14.65
N ILE A 32 -0.64 3.86 -13.83
CA ILE A 32 -0.09 5.12 -13.33
C ILE A 32 1.41 5.12 -13.59
N SER A 33 2.03 6.29 -13.45
CA SER A 33 3.47 6.39 -13.64
C SER A 33 4.18 5.80 -12.43
N GLN A 34 5.41 5.39 -12.64
CA GLN A 34 6.21 4.89 -11.53
C GLN A 34 6.45 5.99 -10.50
N THR A 35 6.64 7.23 -10.96
CA THR A 35 6.81 8.35 -10.05
C THR A 35 5.58 8.53 -9.17
N HIS A 36 4.39 8.40 -9.75
CA HIS A 36 3.16 8.53 -8.97
C HIS A 36 3.09 7.42 -7.92
N LEU A 37 3.42 6.19 -8.30
CA LEU A 37 3.40 5.09 -7.35
C LEU A 37 4.43 5.33 -6.24
N SER A 38 5.60 5.84 -6.59
CA SER A 38 6.61 6.13 -5.59
C SER A 38 6.08 7.15 -4.58
N ASN A 39 5.37 8.17 -5.05
CA ASN A 39 4.81 9.17 -4.15
C ASN A 39 3.72 8.57 -3.25
N ILE A 40 2.95 7.63 -3.78
CA ILE A 40 1.96 6.93 -2.95
C ILE A 40 2.66 6.11 -1.88
N GLU A 41 3.66 5.35 -2.26
CA GLU A 41 4.36 4.46 -1.31
C GLU A 41 5.08 5.24 -0.23
N ASN A 42 5.51 6.47 -0.55
CA ASN A 42 6.19 7.30 0.43
C ASN A 42 5.25 8.21 1.21
N GLY A 43 3.94 8.08 0.97
CA GLY A 43 2.97 8.83 1.75
C GLY A 43 2.85 10.29 1.39
N ARG A 44 3.34 10.68 0.21
CA ARG A 44 3.25 12.07 -0.21
C ARG A 44 1.90 12.40 -0.83
N VAL A 45 1.26 11.41 -1.44
CA VAL A 45 -0.07 11.60 -2.02
C VAL A 45 -0.91 10.39 -1.65
N GLY A 46 -2.22 10.55 -1.68
CA GLY A 46 -3.11 9.45 -1.36
C GLY A 46 -3.37 8.56 -2.55
N VAL A 47 -3.72 7.32 -2.28
CA VAL A 47 -4.11 6.39 -3.33
C VAL A 47 -5.62 6.48 -3.47
N THR A 48 -6.10 6.38 -4.71
CA THR A 48 -7.55 6.41 -4.90
C THR A 48 -8.15 5.09 -4.45
N LEU A 49 -9.43 5.12 -4.12
CA LEU A 49 -10.12 3.91 -3.70
C LEU A 49 -10.07 2.84 -4.80
N LEU A 50 -10.24 3.24 -6.04
CA LEU A 50 -10.21 2.26 -7.13
C LEU A 50 -8.86 1.58 -7.24
N HIS A 51 -7.78 2.35 -7.09
CA HIS A 51 -6.45 1.76 -7.13
C HIS A 51 -6.22 0.85 -5.94
N LEU A 52 -6.73 1.23 -4.77
CA LEU A 52 -6.55 0.40 -3.59
C LEU A 52 -7.29 -0.93 -3.76
N ILE A 53 -8.49 -0.89 -4.33
CA ILE A 53 -9.24 -2.11 -4.59
C ILE A 53 -8.48 -3.00 -5.57
N LYS A 54 -7.89 -2.39 -6.59
CA LYS A 54 -7.14 -3.16 -7.56
C LYS A 54 -5.92 -3.80 -6.93
N ILE A 55 -5.24 -3.07 -6.06
CA ILE A 55 -4.07 -3.60 -5.37
C ILE A 55 -4.47 -4.79 -4.50
N LYS A 56 -5.57 -4.63 -3.76
CA LYS A 56 -6.00 -5.71 -2.90
C LYS A 56 -6.35 -6.96 -3.71
N GLU A 57 -6.94 -6.78 -4.88
CA GLU A 57 -7.28 -7.90 -5.73
C GLU A 57 -6.04 -8.55 -6.33
N LEU A 58 -5.08 -7.74 -6.75
CA LEU A 58 -3.86 -8.26 -7.33
C LEU A 58 -3.10 -9.13 -6.34
N PHE A 59 -3.07 -8.74 -5.08
CA PHE A 59 -2.31 -9.46 -4.07
C PHE A 59 -3.19 -10.35 -3.21
N GLU A 60 -4.48 -10.40 -3.49
CA GLU A 60 -5.41 -11.29 -2.78
C GLU A 60 -5.37 -11.12 -1.28
N CYS A 61 -5.40 -9.87 -0.84
CA CYS A 61 -5.40 -9.58 0.59
C CYS A 61 -6.70 -8.86 0.95
N PRO A 62 -7.09 -8.88 2.23
CA PRO A 62 -8.31 -8.16 2.63
C PRO A 62 -8.03 -6.68 2.66
N ILE A 63 -9.07 -5.88 2.45
CA ILE A 63 -8.92 -4.42 2.44
C ILE A 63 -8.45 -3.92 3.81
N GLU A 64 -8.79 -4.62 4.88
CA GLU A 64 -8.39 -4.22 6.22
C GLU A 64 -6.88 -4.21 6.39
N TYR A 65 -6.16 -4.97 5.57
CA TYR A 65 -4.70 -5.02 5.68
C TYR A 65 -4.08 -3.63 5.58
N PHE A 66 -4.65 -2.75 4.76
CA PHE A 66 -4.07 -1.42 4.55
C PHE A 66 -4.32 -0.48 5.72
N PHE A 67 -5.24 -0.83 6.59
CA PHE A 67 -5.62 0.03 7.70
C PHE A 67 -5.26 -0.54 9.07
N GLU A 68 -4.65 -1.73 9.12
CA GLU A 68 -4.31 -2.33 10.40
C GLU A 68 -3.19 -1.60 11.09
N GLU A 69 -3.30 -1.49 12.40
CA GLU A 69 -2.21 -0.97 13.19
C GLU A 69 -1.33 -2.13 13.46
N LYS A 70 -0.09 -1.97 13.12
CA LYS A 70 0.76 -2.97 13.34
C LYS A 70 0.93 -3.31 14.67
N THR A 71 0.70 -2.62 15.34
CA THR A 71 0.85 -2.85 16.51
C THR A 71 0.23 -3.76 17.14
N LEU A 72 -0.36 -3.96 16.84
CA LEU A 72 -0.99 -4.79 17.43
C LEU A 72 -0.24 -5.42 18.17
N SER A 73 0.55 -5.21 17.79
CA SER A 73 1.29 -5.86 18.38
C SER A 73 1.34 -5.42 19.64
N GLU A 74 1.18 -4.59 19.88
CA GLU A 74 1.25 -4.12 20.94
C GLU A 74 0.41 -4.55 21.71
N ASN A 75 -0.25 -4.71 21.39
CA ASN A 75 -1.11 -4.99 22.14
C ASN A 75 -0.85 -6.10 22.70
N GLU A 76 -0.37 -6.54 22.28
CA GLU A 76 -0.21 -7.49 22.74
C GLU A 76 0.46 -7.38 23.67
N ALA A 77 0.74 -6.65 23.70
CA ALA A 77 1.42 -6.46 24.52
C ALA A 77 0.75 -6.34 25.65
N GLU A 78 0.19 -6.35 25.82
CA GLU A 78 -0.33 -6.19 26.76
C GLU A 78 -0.54 -6.88 27.39
#